data_2f3d03d3d5a95a956d71ea59d523089c
#
_entry.id   2f3d03d3d5a95a956d71ea59d523089c
#
_cell.length_a   1.000
_cell.length_b   1.000
_cell.length_c   1.000
_cell.angle_alpha   90.00
_cell.angle_beta   90.00
_cell.angle_gamma   90.00
#
_symmetry.space_group_name_H-M   'P 1'
#
loop_
_entity.id
_entity.type
_entity.pdbx_description
1 polymer ?
#
loop_
_entity_poly.entity_id
_entity_poly.type
_entity_poly.pdbx_seq_one_letter_code
_entity_poly.pdbx_strand_id
1 'polypeptide(L)'
;EVPAPVSALREAASDAHAALVVTPEYNGSIPAVIKNAIDWLSRPFGDGALKDKPLAVIGGSMGRYGGVWAHDETRKSFSIAGTRVVDAIKLSVPFQTLGKSVADDAGLAANVRDAVGNLAAEVG
;
A
#
# COMPACT_ATOMS: atom_id res chain seq x y z
N GLU A 1 17.37 -18.47 -9.21
CA GLU A 1 18.16 -17.29 -8.88
C GLU A 1 17.28 -16.04 -8.89
N VAL A 2 17.44 -15.18 -7.88
CA VAL A 2 16.63 -13.96 -7.73
C VAL A 2 17.24 -12.82 -8.54
N PRO A 3 16.48 -12.15 -9.42
CA PRO A 3 16.99 -11.00 -10.16
C PRO A 3 17.48 -9.88 -9.23
N ALA A 4 18.50 -9.14 -9.65
CA ALA A 4 19.09 -8.07 -8.84
C ALA A 4 18.10 -6.99 -8.40
N PRO A 5 17.14 -6.52 -9.24
CA PRO A 5 16.15 -5.55 -8.79
C PRO A 5 15.24 -6.09 -7.67
N VAL A 6 14.94 -7.38 -7.68
CA VAL A 6 14.14 -8.02 -6.63
C VAL A 6 14.93 -8.09 -5.33
N SER A 7 16.22 -8.44 -5.41
CA SER A 7 17.10 -8.44 -4.23
C SER A 7 17.16 -7.06 -3.59
N ALA A 8 17.28 -6.01 -4.41
CA ALA A 8 17.30 -4.62 -3.93
C ALA A 8 15.97 -4.24 -3.25
N LEU A 9 14.84 -4.63 -3.83
CA LEU A 9 13.53 -4.38 -3.24
C LEU A 9 13.37 -5.10 -1.91
N ARG A 10 13.76 -6.37 -1.84
CA ARG A 10 13.71 -7.16 -0.61
C ARG A 10 14.59 -6.57 0.49
N GLU A 11 15.78 -6.11 0.13
CA GLU A 11 16.68 -5.48 1.09
C GLU A 11 16.09 -4.19 1.65
N ALA A 12 15.57 -3.32 0.79
CA ALA A 12 14.91 -2.10 1.22
C ALA A 12 13.71 -2.37 2.13
N ALA A 13 12.90 -3.36 1.80
CA ALA A 13 11.75 -3.75 2.62
C ALA A 13 12.20 -4.32 3.97
N SER A 14 13.25 -5.13 3.99
CA SER A 14 13.79 -5.70 5.23
C SER A 14 14.32 -4.63 6.17
N ASP A 15 14.90 -3.56 5.63
CA ASP A 15 15.43 -2.45 6.43
C ASP A 15 14.34 -1.49 6.92
N ALA A 16 13.16 -1.53 6.33
CA ALA A 16 12.05 -0.66 6.71
C ALA A 16 11.39 -1.11 8.01
N HIS A 17 10.84 -0.16 8.77
CA HIS A 17 10.07 -0.44 9.98
C HIS A 17 8.58 -0.60 9.69
N ALA A 18 8.11 -0.03 8.59
CA ALA A 18 6.73 -0.09 8.12
C ALA A 18 6.71 0.14 6.62
N ALA A 19 5.58 -0.15 5.97
CA ALA A 19 5.41 0.09 4.56
C ALA A 19 4.09 0.81 4.28
N LEU A 20 4.13 1.81 3.43
CA LEU A 20 2.94 2.46 2.90
C LEU A 20 2.84 2.15 1.41
N VAL A 21 1.76 1.49 1.04
CA VAL A 21 1.47 1.19 -0.36
C VAL A 21 0.49 2.22 -0.87
N VAL A 22 0.87 2.91 -1.94
CA VAL A 22 0.02 3.86 -2.63
C VAL A 22 -0.27 3.29 -4.01
N THR A 23 -1.51 2.92 -4.26
CA THR A 23 -1.87 2.23 -5.50
C THR A 23 -3.16 2.77 -6.11
N PRO A 24 -3.22 2.90 -7.45
CA PRO A 24 -4.49 3.10 -8.13
C PRO A 24 -5.26 1.79 -8.24
N GLU A 25 -6.40 1.84 -8.91
CA GLU A 25 -7.20 0.68 -9.27
C GLU A 25 -7.24 0.57 -10.79
N TYR A 26 -6.92 -0.60 -11.30
CA TYR A 26 -7.02 -0.90 -12.72
C TYR A 26 -8.04 -2.01 -12.94
N ASN A 27 -9.07 -1.70 -13.71
CA ASN A 27 -10.14 -2.67 -14.03
C ASN A 27 -10.75 -3.32 -12.78
N GLY A 28 -10.98 -2.51 -11.75
CA GLY A 28 -11.60 -2.97 -10.50
C GLY A 28 -10.69 -3.80 -9.59
N SER A 29 -9.40 -3.84 -9.85
CA SER A 29 -8.49 -4.72 -9.12
C SER A 29 -7.10 -4.10 -8.92
N ILE A 30 -6.21 -4.90 -8.35
CA ILE A 30 -4.82 -4.54 -8.10
C ILE A 30 -4.09 -4.41 -9.44
N PRO A 31 -3.33 -3.32 -9.67
CA PRO A 31 -2.46 -3.24 -10.84
C PRO A 31 -1.44 -4.38 -10.86
N ALA A 32 -1.13 -4.87 -12.05
CA ALA A 32 -0.20 -6.01 -12.19
C ALA A 32 1.15 -5.76 -11.53
N VAL A 33 1.68 -4.54 -11.61
CA VAL A 33 2.98 -4.19 -11.02
C VAL A 33 2.96 -4.29 -9.49
N ILE A 34 1.84 -3.94 -8.85
CA ILE A 34 1.68 -4.07 -7.40
C ILE A 34 1.59 -5.55 -7.02
N LYS A 35 0.77 -6.32 -7.72
CA LYS A 35 0.65 -7.76 -7.45
C LYS A 35 1.99 -8.47 -7.63
N ASN A 36 2.75 -8.09 -8.66
CA ASN A 36 4.08 -8.63 -8.88
C ASN A 36 5.03 -8.33 -7.70
N ALA A 37 4.98 -7.11 -7.18
CA ALA A 37 5.78 -6.74 -6.00
C ALA A 37 5.40 -7.57 -4.77
N ILE A 38 4.10 -7.75 -4.52
CA ILE A 38 3.63 -8.59 -3.41
C ILE A 38 4.17 -10.01 -3.53
N ASP A 39 4.10 -10.58 -4.73
CA ASP A 39 4.52 -11.97 -4.97
C ASP A 39 6.02 -12.14 -4.75
N TRP A 40 6.85 -11.19 -5.19
CA TRP A 40 8.28 -11.23 -4.93
C TRP A 40 8.63 -10.98 -3.45
N LEU A 41 7.94 -10.03 -2.79
CA LEU A 41 8.20 -9.68 -1.39
C LEU A 41 7.76 -10.77 -0.41
N SER A 42 6.84 -11.64 -0.80
CA SER A 42 6.31 -12.69 0.06
C SER A 42 7.09 -14.00 0.01
N ARG A 43 8.24 -14.00 -0.65
CA ARG A 43 9.11 -15.19 -0.75
C ARG A 43 10.48 -14.89 -0.13
N PRO A 44 11.14 -15.86 0.51
CA PRO A 44 10.69 -17.25 0.71
C PRO A 44 9.40 -17.34 1.51
N PHE A 45 8.61 -18.37 1.22
CA PHE A 45 7.31 -18.57 1.89
C PHE A 45 7.48 -18.61 3.42
N GLY A 46 6.67 -17.82 4.10
CA GLY A 46 6.71 -17.73 5.57
C GLY A 46 7.85 -16.88 6.14
N ASP A 47 8.70 -16.31 5.28
CA ASP A 47 9.84 -15.50 5.69
C ASP A 47 10.10 -14.34 4.71
N GLY A 48 9.04 -13.70 4.28
CA GLY A 48 9.12 -12.55 3.39
C GLY A 48 9.68 -11.31 4.08
N ALA A 49 10.20 -10.37 3.29
CA ALA A 49 10.87 -9.17 3.79
C ALA A 49 9.98 -8.28 4.67
N LEU A 50 8.66 -8.30 4.44
CA LEU A 50 7.69 -7.50 5.22
C LEU A 50 6.94 -8.32 6.28
N LYS A 51 7.39 -9.52 6.57
CA LYS A 51 6.75 -10.36 7.58
C LYS A 51 6.62 -9.62 8.91
N ASP A 52 5.40 -9.62 9.46
CA ASP A 52 5.06 -9.02 10.75
C ASP A 52 5.25 -7.50 10.84
N LYS A 53 5.62 -6.84 9.74
CA LYS A 53 5.77 -5.38 9.73
C LYS A 53 4.42 -4.70 9.49
N PRO A 54 4.18 -3.53 10.11
CA PRO A 54 2.96 -2.79 9.84
C PRO A 54 2.94 -2.26 8.41
N LEU A 55 1.78 -2.37 7.76
CA LEU A 55 1.58 -1.91 6.40
C LEU A 55 0.20 -1.30 6.26
N ALA A 56 0.13 -0.17 5.59
CA ALA A 56 -1.12 0.47 5.22
C ALA A 56 -1.21 0.63 3.71
N VAL A 57 -2.44 0.65 3.21
CA VAL A 57 -2.73 0.81 1.78
C VAL A 57 -3.66 1.99 1.59
N ILE A 58 -3.23 2.95 0.80
CA ILE A 58 -4.03 4.11 0.41
C ILE A 58 -3.94 4.32 -1.09
N GLY A 59 -4.72 5.23 -1.60
CA GLY A 59 -4.64 5.64 -2.99
C GLY A 59 -5.90 6.33 -3.46
N GLY A 60 -6.07 6.41 -4.76
CA GLY A 60 -7.23 7.03 -5.35
C GLY A 60 -7.45 6.57 -6.77
N SER A 61 -8.57 6.99 -7.34
CA SER A 61 -8.90 6.75 -8.74
C SER A 61 -9.89 7.79 -9.24
N MET A 62 -10.07 7.85 -10.55
CA MET A 62 -11.08 8.71 -11.15
C MET A 62 -12.50 8.19 -10.94
N GLY A 63 -12.67 6.91 -10.61
CA GLY A 63 -13.95 6.31 -10.32
C GLY A 63 -14.52 6.80 -8.99
N ARG A 64 -15.84 6.69 -8.83
CA ARG A 64 -16.55 7.26 -7.67
C ARG A 64 -16.23 6.57 -6.34
N TYR A 65 -15.68 5.38 -6.38
CA TYR A 65 -15.30 4.64 -5.16
C TYR A 65 -13.82 4.84 -4.79
N GLY A 66 -13.08 5.63 -5.56
CA GLY A 66 -11.71 6.01 -5.21
C GLY A 66 -10.69 4.89 -5.19
N GLY A 67 -10.99 3.75 -5.80
CA GLY A 67 -10.07 2.62 -5.84
C GLY A 67 -10.23 1.63 -4.69
N VAL A 68 -11.35 1.68 -3.97
CA VAL A 68 -11.56 0.86 -2.78
C VAL A 68 -11.40 -0.64 -3.02
N TRP A 69 -11.81 -1.14 -4.19
CA TRP A 69 -11.70 -2.58 -4.49
C TRP A 69 -10.25 -3.02 -4.58
N ALA A 70 -9.42 -2.24 -5.27
CA ALA A 70 -7.99 -2.53 -5.36
C ALA A 70 -7.32 -2.42 -3.99
N HIS A 71 -7.69 -1.43 -3.19
CA HIS A 71 -7.12 -1.22 -1.87
C HIS A 71 -7.48 -2.37 -0.92
N ASP A 72 -8.72 -2.82 -0.93
CA ASP A 72 -9.16 -3.96 -0.11
C ASP A 72 -8.46 -5.25 -0.53
N GLU A 73 -8.32 -5.49 -1.83
CA GLU A 73 -7.62 -6.67 -2.33
C GLU A 73 -6.12 -6.63 -2.02
N THR A 74 -5.52 -5.45 -2.08
CA THR A 74 -4.11 -5.27 -1.72
C THR A 74 -3.89 -5.59 -0.24
N ARG A 75 -4.75 -5.11 0.65
CA ARG A 75 -4.69 -5.44 2.08
C ARG A 75 -4.82 -6.94 2.32
N LYS A 76 -5.79 -7.56 1.68
CA LYS A 76 -6.01 -9.01 1.75
C LYS A 76 -4.76 -9.79 1.33
N SER A 77 -4.19 -9.42 0.19
CA SER A 77 -3.03 -10.12 -0.36
C SER A 77 -1.80 -10.01 0.55
N PHE A 78 -1.50 -8.82 1.04
CA PHE A 78 -0.40 -8.64 2.00
C PHE A 78 -0.65 -9.37 3.32
N SER A 79 -1.88 -9.35 3.82
CA SER A 79 -2.24 -10.04 5.05
C SER A 79 -2.00 -11.54 4.95
N ILE A 80 -2.46 -12.15 3.84
CA ILE A 80 -2.23 -13.57 3.58
C ILE A 80 -0.74 -13.87 3.45
N ALA A 81 0.03 -12.94 2.89
CA ALA A 81 1.47 -13.09 2.72
C ALA A 81 2.26 -12.94 4.03
N GLY A 82 1.62 -12.61 5.15
CA GLY A 82 2.26 -12.54 6.45
C GLY A 82 2.62 -11.14 6.95
N THR A 83 2.22 -10.10 6.24
CA THR A 83 2.42 -8.72 6.66
C THR A 83 1.33 -8.31 7.66
N ARG A 84 1.66 -7.47 8.62
CA ARG A 84 0.68 -6.97 9.58
C ARG A 84 -0.03 -5.75 9.01
N VAL A 85 -1.12 -5.99 8.29
CA VAL A 85 -1.90 -4.91 7.68
C VAL A 85 -2.68 -4.15 8.75
N VAL A 86 -2.56 -2.83 8.74
CA VAL A 86 -3.29 -1.94 9.65
C VAL A 86 -4.61 -1.57 8.98
N ASP A 87 -5.63 -2.37 9.20
CA ASP A 87 -6.93 -2.23 8.53
C ASP A 87 -7.67 -0.93 8.88
N ALA A 88 -7.36 -0.33 10.02
CA ALA A 88 -7.96 0.94 10.42
C ALA A 88 -7.50 2.12 9.56
N ILE A 89 -6.37 2.00 8.87
CA ILE A 89 -5.87 3.05 7.98
C ILE A 89 -6.43 2.80 6.59
N LYS A 90 -7.42 3.62 6.19
CA LYS A 90 -8.08 3.50 4.89
C LYS A 90 -8.26 4.88 4.29
N LEU A 91 -7.76 5.07 3.08
CA LEU A 91 -7.92 6.30 2.34
C LEU A 91 -8.02 5.95 0.87
N SER A 92 -9.25 6.00 0.35
CA SER A 92 -9.56 5.74 -1.06
C SER A 92 -10.22 6.99 -1.62
N VAL A 93 -9.49 7.73 -2.45
CA VAL A 93 -9.85 9.08 -2.86
C VAL A 93 -10.46 9.10 -4.26
N PRO A 94 -11.76 9.43 -4.41
CA PRO A 94 -12.35 9.68 -5.73
C PRO A 94 -11.81 11.04 -6.24
N PHE A 95 -10.87 11.02 -7.17
CA PHE A 95 -10.18 12.23 -7.62
C PHE A 95 -11.12 13.28 -8.20
N GLN A 96 -12.24 12.86 -8.80
CA GLN A 96 -13.22 13.78 -9.35
C GLN A 96 -13.91 14.65 -8.30
N THR A 97 -13.81 14.29 -7.01
CA THR A 97 -14.37 15.11 -5.91
C THR A 97 -13.42 16.23 -5.48
N LEU A 98 -12.20 16.23 -5.98
CA LEU A 98 -11.22 17.26 -5.68
C LEU A 98 -11.41 18.43 -6.63
N GLY A 99 -11.49 19.63 -6.10
CA GLY A 99 -11.71 20.84 -6.89
C GLY A 99 -10.46 21.37 -7.60
N LYS A 100 -9.30 20.79 -7.31
CA LYS A 100 -7.98 21.19 -7.82
C LYS A 100 -7.14 19.94 -8.11
N SER A 101 -5.89 20.14 -8.50
CA SER A 101 -4.97 19.02 -8.61
C SER A 101 -4.83 18.32 -7.25
N VAL A 102 -4.52 17.03 -7.29
CA VAL A 102 -4.34 16.22 -6.07
C VAL A 102 -3.32 16.86 -5.12
N ALA A 103 -2.22 17.40 -5.67
CA ALA A 103 -1.14 17.98 -4.87
C ALA A 103 -1.55 19.25 -4.13
N ASP A 104 -2.58 19.96 -4.62
CA ASP A 104 -2.99 21.25 -4.07
C ASP A 104 -4.19 21.15 -3.13
N ASP A 105 -4.72 19.97 -2.90
CA ASP A 105 -5.87 19.79 -2.01
C ASP A 105 -5.42 19.68 -0.56
N ALA A 106 -5.74 20.69 0.25
CA ALA A 106 -5.33 20.77 1.64
C ALA A 106 -5.99 19.68 2.53
N GLY A 107 -7.24 19.33 2.24
CA GLY A 107 -7.94 18.27 2.96
C GLY A 107 -7.31 16.90 2.70
N LEU A 108 -6.97 16.62 1.45
CA LEU A 108 -6.28 15.39 1.10
C LEU A 108 -4.90 15.33 1.75
N ALA A 109 -4.15 16.43 1.72
CA ALA A 109 -2.83 16.50 2.37
C ALA A 109 -2.92 16.17 3.87
N ALA A 110 -3.94 16.68 4.55
CA ALA A 110 -4.18 16.38 5.95
C ALA A 110 -4.49 14.90 6.16
N ASN A 111 -5.33 14.31 5.31
CA ASN A 111 -5.68 12.88 5.40
C ASN A 111 -4.48 11.97 5.16
N VAL A 112 -3.61 12.34 4.22
CA VAL A 112 -2.37 11.60 3.97
C VAL A 112 -1.43 11.71 5.18
N ARG A 113 -1.27 12.90 5.75
CA ARG A 113 -0.46 13.06 6.96
C ARG A 113 -0.98 12.22 8.12
N ASP A 114 -2.30 12.16 8.30
CA ASP A 114 -2.90 11.34 9.34
C ASP A 114 -2.64 9.85 9.09
N ALA A 115 -2.76 9.39 7.85
CA ALA A 115 -2.48 8.00 7.49
C ALA A 115 -1.01 7.62 7.80
N VAL A 116 -0.07 8.48 7.41
CA VAL A 116 1.36 8.28 7.68
C VAL A 116 1.64 8.29 9.17
N GLY A 117 1.07 9.26 9.91
CA GLY A 117 1.24 9.35 11.35
C GLY A 117 0.69 8.15 12.09
N ASN A 118 -0.48 7.67 11.70
CA ASN A 118 -1.10 6.48 12.30
C ASN A 118 -0.29 5.22 11.99
N LEU A 119 0.28 5.13 10.80
CA LEU A 119 1.16 4.01 10.46
C LEU A 119 2.46 4.06 11.28
N ALA A 120 3.06 5.24 11.41
CA ALA A 120 4.27 5.41 12.22
C ALA A 120 4.03 5.03 13.69
N ALA A 121 2.84 5.30 14.21
CA ALA A 121 2.47 4.93 15.59
C ALA A 121 2.40 3.41 15.80
N GLU A 122 2.27 2.62 14.72
CA GLU A 122 2.24 1.16 14.79
C GLU A 122 3.63 0.54 14.89
N VAL A 123 4.69 1.33 14.67
CA VAL A 123 6.07 0.88 14.78
C VAL A 123 6.46 0.86 16.26
N GLY A 124 7.02 -0.22 16.66
CA GLY A 124 7.39 -0.37 18.06
C GLY A 124 7.64 -1.77 18.44
#